data_b1a9ff0caaf00d21349a393a088a0218
#
_entry.id   b1a9ff0caaf00d21349a393a088a0218
#
_cell.length_a   1.000
_cell.length_b   1.000
_cell.length_c   1.000
_cell.angle_alpha   90.00
_cell.angle_beta   90.00
_cell.angle_gamma   90.00
#
_symmetry.space_group_name_H-M   'P 1'
#
loop_
_entity.id
_entity.type
_entity.pdbx_description
1 polymer ?
#
loop_
_entity_poly.entity_id
_entity_poly.type
_entity_poly.pdbx_seq_one_letter_code
_entity_poly.pdbx_strand_id
1 'polypeptide(L)'
;MSNEIRLGFIGIVMDDRGAADEINHIVGEYSAVVKARIGVPDNRTASGVIGLIVEGDNLTIGSLTAKLGNLKGVQVKSALSKQK
;
A
#
# COMPACT_ATOMS: atom_id res chain seq x y z
N MET A 1 5.07 17.66 18.83
CA MET A 1 4.75 16.98 17.94
C MET A 1 5.09 15.64 18.06
N SER A 2 4.30 14.83 17.81
CA SER A 2 4.63 13.50 18.02
C SER A 2 4.61 12.75 16.73
N ASN A 3 5.44 11.74 16.64
CA ASN A 3 5.42 10.84 15.53
C ASN A 3 4.64 9.64 15.98
N GLU A 4 3.37 9.86 16.20
CA GLU A 4 2.56 8.79 16.71
C GLU A 4 2.43 7.68 15.70
N ILE A 5 2.62 6.48 16.19
CA ILE A 5 2.61 5.31 15.34
C ILE A 5 1.20 4.81 15.19
N ARG A 6 0.80 4.56 13.97
CA ARG A 6 -0.50 4.00 13.66
C ARG A 6 -0.36 2.65 13.00
N LEU A 7 -1.29 1.80 13.30
CA LEU A 7 -1.40 0.50 12.65
C LEU A 7 -2.53 0.63 11.62
N GLY A 8 -2.34 0.09 10.44
CA GLY A 8 -3.36 0.26 9.43
C GLY A 8 -3.26 -0.71 8.28
N PHE A 9 -4.12 -0.50 7.32
CA PHE A 9 -4.23 -1.34 6.15
C PHE A 9 -4.21 -0.45 4.91
N ILE A 10 -3.49 -0.87 3.89
CA ILE A 10 -3.53 -0.23 2.58
C ILE A 10 -3.98 -1.28 1.58
N GLY A 11 -5.12 -1.04 0.93
CA GLY A 11 -5.61 -1.91 -0.12
C GLY A 11 -5.26 -1.33 -1.48
N ILE A 12 -4.74 -2.17 -2.36
CA ILE A 12 -4.30 -1.78 -3.69
C ILE A 12 -5.01 -2.66 -4.70
N VAL A 13 -5.69 -2.02 -5.65
CA VAL A 13 -6.29 -2.74 -6.77
C VAL A 13 -5.62 -2.25 -8.04
N MET A 14 -5.04 -3.17 -8.80
CA MET A 14 -4.43 -2.81 -10.07
C MET A 14 -5.22 -3.42 -11.20
N ASP A 15 -5.53 -2.59 -12.19
CA ASP A 15 -6.29 -3.02 -13.35
C ASP A 15 -5.42 -3.84 -14.30
N ASP A 16 -4.11 -3.61 -14.23
CA ASP A 16 -3.15 -4.29 -15.09
C ASP A 16 -1.97 -4.68 -14.24
N ARG A 17 -1.64 -5.96 -14.21
CA ARG A 17 -0.50 -6.44 -13.44
C ARG A 17 0.84 -5.91 -13.94
N GLY A 18 0.82 -5.19 -15.07
CA GLY A 18 2.01 -4.47 -15.51
C GLY A 18 2.51 -3.46 -14.49
N ALA A 19 1.64 -3.00 -13.58
CA ALA A 19 2.05 -2.09 -12.52
C ALA A 19 2.75 -2.80 -11.36
N ALA A 20 2.78 -4.13 -11.34
CA ALA A 20 3.28 -4.89 -10.20
C ALA A 20 4.74 -4.58 -9.86
N ASP A 21 5.58 -4.40 -10.87
CA ASP A 21 7.00 -4.11 -10.63
C ASP A 21 7.18 -2.78 -9.93
N GLU A 22 6.43 -1.76 -10.35
CA GLU A 22 6.51 -0.45 -9.70
C GLU A 22 5.96 -0.49 -8.29
N ILE A 23 4.86 -1.22 -8.10
CA ILE A 23 4.29 -1.40 -6.77
C ILE A 23 5.32 -2.08 -5.86
N ASN A 24 5.94 -3.15 -6.34
CA ASN A 24 6.94 -3.88 -5.55
C ASN A 24 8.13 -2.99 -5.19
N HIS A 25 8.57 -2.16 -6.12
CA HIS A 25 9.66 -1.25 -5.88
C HIS A 25 9.31 -0.23 -4.78
N ILE A 26 8.13 0.37 -4.88
CA ILE A 26 7.69 1.35 -3.90
C ILE A 26 7.53 0.70 -2.52
N VAL A 27 6.87 -0.46 -2.46
CA VAL A 27 6.68 -1.17 -1.20
C VAL A 27 8.03 -1.51 -0.58
N GLY A 28 9.01 -1.88 -1.41
CA GLY A 28 10.36 -2.17 -0.92
C GLY A 28 11.04 -0.96 -0.29
N GLU A 29 10.80 0.23 -0.85
CA GLU A 29 11.36 1.46 -0.28
C GLU A 29 10.77 1.76 1.11
N TYR A 30 9.58 1.26 1.40
CA TYR A 30 8.88 1.50 2.66
C TYR A 30 8.86 0.25 3.55
N SER A 31 9.80 -0.66 3.35
CA SER A 31 9.78 -1.94 4.06
C SER A 31 9.80 -1.79 5.57
N ALA A 32 10.33 -0.68 6.08
CA ALA A 32 10.35 -0.45 7.53
C ALA A 32 8.94 -0.33 8.12
N VAL A 33 7.96 0.12 7.34
CA VAL A 33 6.60 0.29 7.84
C VAL A 33 5.64 -0.80 7.36
N VAL A 34 6.03 -1.61 6.39
CA VAL A 34 5.16 -2.69 5.88
C VAL A 34 5.43 -3.95 6.70
N LYS A 35 4.42 -4.38 7.46
CA LYS A 35 4.56 -5.51 8.39
C LYS A 35 4.08 -6.83 7.78
N ALA A 36 3.16 -6.77 6.83
CA ALA A 36 2.67 -7.95 6.18
C ALA A 36 2.09 -7.56 4.84
N ARG A 37 2.05 -8.52 3.94
CA ARG A 37 1.47 -8.25 2.64
C ARG A 37 0.82 -9.53 2.14
N ILE A 38 -0.29 -9.37 1.45
CA ILE A 38 -0.98 -10.49 0.84
C ILE A 38 -1.44 -10.03 -0.55
N GLY A 39 -1.28 -10.88 -1.53
CA GLY A 39 -1.65 -10.53 -2.88
C GLY A 39 -2.39 -11.66 -3.57
N VAL A 40 -3.36 -11.28 -4.37
CA VAL A 40 -4.15 -12.24 -5.14
C VAL A 40 -4.21 -11.75 -6.58
N PRO A 41 -3.64 -12.48 -7.53
CA PRO A 41 -3.79 -12.12 -8.93
C PRO A 41 -5.11 -12.67 -9.45
N ASP A 42 -5.72 -11.97 -10.40
CA ASP A 42 -6.87 -12.52 -11.09
C ASP A 42 -6.35 -13.16 -12.38
N ASN A 43 -6.44 -14.50 -12.44
CA ASN A 43 -5.89 -15.22 -13.59
C ASN A 43 -6.74 -15.08 -14.85
N ARG A 44 -7.94 -14.55 -14.73
CA ARG A 44 -8.83 -14.37 -15.88
C ARG A 44 -8.61 -13.03 -16.56
N THR A 45 -8.05 -12.07 -15.85
CA THR A 45 -7.77 -10.75 -16.37
C THR A 45 -6.35 -10.38 -15.97
N ALA A 46 -5.88 -9.22 -16.35
CA ALA A 46 -4.56 -8.77 -15.95
C ALA A 46 -4.58 -8.01 -14.62
N SER A 47 -5.67 -8.07 -13.87
CA SER A 47 -5.80 -7.33 -12.63
C SER A 47 -5.27 -8.10 -11.43
N GLY A 48 -5.22 -7.44 -10.30
CA GLY A 48 -4.81 -8.06 -9.05
C GLY A 48 -5.11 -7.17 -7.87
N VAL A 49 -5.07 -7.76 -6.68
CA VAL A 49 -5.34 -7.04 -5.44
C VAL A 49 -4.21 -7.35 -4.46
N ILE A 50 -3.70 -6.32 -3.81
CA ILE A 50 -2.67 -6.45 -2.79
C ILE A 50 -3.15 -5.74 -1.53
N GLY A 51 -3.01 -6.39 -0.39
CA GLY A 51 -3.26 -5.77 0.90
C GLY A 51 -1.97 -5.67 1.69
N LEU A 52 -1.75 -4.53 2.31
CA LEU A 52 -0.58 -4.30 3.16
C LEU A 52 -1.05 -3.99 4.56
N ILE A 53 -0.41 -4.62 5.55
CA ILE A 53 -0.57 -4.19 6.94
C ILE A 53 0.63 -3.30 7.23
N VAL A 54 0.38 -2.10 7.70
CA VAL A 54 1.43 -1.11 7.91
C VAL A 54 1.41 -0.62 9.35
N GLU A 55 2.58 -0.25 9.83
CA GLU A 55 2.74 0.36 11.14
C GLU A 55 3.79 1.45 11.02
N GLY A 56 3.40 2.68 11.22
CA GLY A 56 4.31 3.81 11.08
C GLY A 56 3.61 5.11 11.36
N ASP A 57 4.34 6.21 11.19
CA ASP A 57 3.74 7.51 11.40
C ASP A 57 2.90 7.93 10.19
N ASN A 58 2.03 8.90 10.41
CA ASN A 58 1.13 9.39 9.38
C ASN A 58 1.84 9.88 8.15
N LEU A 59 2.95 10.56 8.35
CA LEU A 59 3.64 11.16 7.23
C LEU A 59 4.23 10.09 6.32
N THR A 60 4.85 9.08 6.91
CA THR A 60 5.45 8.00 6.14
C THR A 60 4.40 7.15 5.44
N ILE A 61 3.31 6.81 6.16
CA ILE A 61 2.23 6.02 5.56
C ILE A 61 1.56 6.83 4.46
N GLY A 62 1.35 8.13 4.68
CA GLY A 62 0.75 8.99 3.67
C GLY A 62 1.60 9.09 2.41
N SER A 63 2.92 9.16 2.57
CA SER A 63 3.83 9.19 1.44
C SER A 63 3.76 7.90 0.63
N LEU A 64 3.74 6.76 1.31
CA LEU A 64 3.60 5.47 0.66
C LEU A 64 2.29 5.39 -0.12
N THR A 65 1.19 5.77 0.53
CA THR A 65 -0.14 5.74 -0.10
C THR A 65 -0.19 6.63 -1.33
N ALA A 66 0.39 7.82 -1.25
CA ALA A 66 0.39 8.77 -2.36
C ALA A 66 1.21 8.24 -3.55
N LYS A 67 2.37 7.66 -3.27
CA LYS A 67 3.20 7.12 -4.35
C LYS A 67 2.48 5.99 -5.07
N LEU A 68 1.82 5.11 -4.31
CA LEU A 68 1.06 4.02 -4.91
C LEU A 68 -0.11 4.54 -5.72
N GLY A 69 -0.83 5.53 -5.18
CA GLY A 69 -2.01 6.08 -5.84
C GLY A 69 -1.71 6.86 -7.10
N ASN A 70 -0.47 7.29 -7.29
CA ASN A 70 -0.07 8.00 -8.49
C ASN A 70 0.24 7.07 -9.66
N LEU A 71 0.29 5.77 -9.44
CA LEU A 71 0.55 4.83 -10.52
C LEU A 71 -0.68 4.68 -11.41
N LYS A 72 -0.46 4.66 -12.71
CA LYS A 72 -1.54 4.51 -13.65
C LYS A 72 -2.19 3.14 -13.50
N GLY A 73 -3.52 3.11 -13.50
CA GLY A 73 -4.26 1.85 -13.40
C GLY A 73 -4.27 1.26 -12.01
N VAL A 74 -3.93 2.05 -10.99
CA VAL A 74 -3.86 1.58 -9.62
C VAL A 74 -4.81 2.41 -8.75
N GLN A 75 -5.62 1.72 -7.96
CA GLN A 75 -6.51 2.35 -6.98
C GLN A 75 -6.02 1.97 -5.59
N VAL A 76 -6.01 2.92 -4.69
CA VAL A 76 -5.49 2.72 -3.33
C VAL A 76 -6.47 3.26 -2.31
N LYS A 77 -6.74 2.48 -1.29
CA LYS A 77 -7.53 2.90 -0.14
C LYS A 77 -6.80 2.49 1.13
N SER A 78 -6.85 3.35 2.11
CA SER A 78 -6.21 3.05 3.39
C SER A 78 -7.18 3.25 4.53
N ALA A 79 -6.94 2.52 5.60
CA ALA A 79 -7.66 2.68 6.86
C ALA A 79 -6.64 2.56 7.97
N LEU A 80 -6.60 3.56 8.83
CA LEU A 80 -5.62 3.60 9.92
C LEU A 80 -6.34 3.60 11.25
N SER A 81 -5.72 2.96 12.23
CA SER A 81 -6.25 2.98 13.58
C SER A 81 -6.26 4.41 14.09
N LYS A 82 -7.21 4.69 14.97
CA LYS A 82 -7.24 5.99 15.60
C LYS A 82 -6.12 6.08 16.60
N GLN A 83 -5.63 7.32 16.72
CA GLN A 83 -4.65 7.55 17.68
C GLN A 83 -5.25 7.76 19.01
N LYS A 84 -4.63 7.34 20.02
CA LYS A 84 -5.15 7.49 21.36
C LYS A 84 -4.69 8.77 22.00
#